data_7a0f0d88dffe94d48fc1b16b75019d3d
#
_entry.id   7a0f0d88dffe94d48fc1b16b75019d3d
#
_cell.length_a   1.000
_cell.length_b   1.000
_cell.length_c   1.000
_cell.angle_alpha   90.00
_cell.angle_beta   90.00
_cell.angle_gamma   90.00
#
_symmetry.space_group_name_H-M   'P 1'
#
loop_
_entity.id
_entity.type
_entity.pdbx_description
1 polymer ?
#
loop_
_entity_poly.entity_id
_entity_poly.type
_entity_poly.pdbx_seq_one_letter_code
_entity_poly.pdbx_strand_id
1 'polypeptide(L)'
;VPKARIGLLGATSLVGERLIPLLVENEWQVSAYSRKKMRGDSSPIEWRQITLPLANLPSKGEETIPYWICLAPIWVLPDYFDLLKACGIQRIVVLSSTSRFTKTDSNDSKEREAAVRLAAGERALQTWAEAHQVEWIVFRPTLIYGYGKDKNITEIARFIGRFGFFPLLGAAAGLRQPVHADDIASACLTALSSPVMANRAYNLSGGEKLTYTEMVSRIFLALNNRPRLISIPLPAFKLAIDCLRLLPKFRNWSASMAERMNQDMIFDHSEARRDFNFSPRPFCLSKKDLPG
;
A
#
# COMPACT_ATOMS: atom_id res chain seq x y z
N VAL A 1 0.88 6.18 -31.90
CA VAL A 1 0.53 7.44 -31.20
C VAL A 1 0.56 7.13 -29.72
N PRO A 2 1.36 7.83 -28.90
CA PRO A 2 1.41 7.58 -27.46
C PRO A 2 0.02 7.73 -26.85
N LYS A 3 -0.30 6.87 -25.86
CA LYS A 3 -1.49 7.03 -25.04
C LYS A 3 -1.45 8.37 -24.30
N ALA A 4 -2.57 8.77 -23.73
CA ALA A 4 -2.67 10.01 -22.98
C ALA A 4 -1.62 10.13 -21.86
N ARG A 5 -1.41 11.35 -21.39
CA ARG A 5 -0.53 11.62 -20.24
C ARG A 5 -1.19 11.20 -18.92
N ILE A 6 -0.40 10.66 -18.00
CA ILE A 6 -0.83 10.26 -16.67
C ILE A 6 -0.01 10.96 -15.59
N GLY A 7 -0.68 11.47 -14.56
CA GLY A 7 -0.07 11.98 -13.35
C GLY A 7 0.07 10.89 -12.28
N LEU A 8 1.23 10.77 -11.66
CA LEU A 8 1.52 9.77 -10.65
C LEU A 8 2.00 10.41 -9.35
N LEU A 9 1.13 10.49 -8.35
CA LEU A 9 1.47 10.90 -6.98
C LEU A 9 1.97 9.67 -6.19
N GLY A 10 3.10 9.82 -5.50
CA GLY A 10 3.73 8.70 -4.77
C GLY A 10 4.53 7.74 -5.67
N ALA A 11 5.07 8.25 -6.76
CA ALA A 11 5.87 7.53 -7.76
C ALA A 11 7.07 6.75 -7.16
N THR A 12 7.64 7.23 -6.04
CA THR A 12 8.76 6.60 -5.32
C THR A 12 8.34 5.55 -4.30
N SER A 13 7.06 5.21 -4.21
CA SER A 13 6.58 4.11 -3.35
C SER A 13 6.91 2.75 -3.96
N LEU A 14 6.86 1.69 -3.14
CA LEU A 14 7.07 0.32 -3.62
C LEU A 14 6.18 -0.01 -4.85
N VAL A 15 4.89 0.32 -4.80
CA VAL A 15 3.97 0.11 -5.93
C VAL A 15 4.29 1.04 -7.08
N GLY A 16 4.70 2.29 -6.81
CA GLY A 16 5.06 3.28 -7.84
C GLY A 16 6.24 2.83 -8.69
N GLU A 17 7.30 2.31 -8.05
CA GLU A 17 8.46 1.76 -8.76
C GLU A 17 8.11 0.57 -9.65
N ARG A 18 7.04 -0.17 -9.33
CA ARG A 18 6.56 -1.31 -10.14
C ARG A 18 5.60 -0.88 -11.24
N LEU A 19 4.84 0.19 -10.97
CA LEU A 19 3.85 0.71 -11.89
C LEU A 19 4.47 1.50 -13.06
N ILE A 20 5.52 2.28 -12.80
CA ILE A 20 6.16 3.12 -13.82
C ILE A 20 6.59 2.31 -15.06
N PRO A 21 7.33 1.19 -14.94
CA PRO A 21 7.68 0.37 -16.12
C PRO A 21 6.45 -0.12 -16.88
N LEU A 22 5.41 -0.56 -16.18
CA LEU A 22 4.17 -1.03 -16.80
C LEU A 22 3.46 0.08 -17.58
N LEU A 23 3.44 1.31 -17.04
CA LEU A 23 2.87 2.46 -17.76
C LEU A 23 3.65 2.76 -19.03
N VAL A 24 4.98 2.77 -18.96
CA VAL A 24 5.86 3.01 -20.11
C VAL A 24 5.71 1.93 -21.19
N GLU A 25 5.71 0.66 -20.81
CA GLU A 25 5.48 -0.49 -21.71
C GLU A 25 4.11 -0.42 -22.40
N ASN A 26 3.13 0.21 -21.76
CA ASN A 26 1.79 0.45 -22.30
C ASN A 26 1.65 1.85 -22.94
N GLU A 27 2.76 2.49 -23.34
CA GLU A 27 2.82 3.74 -24.11
C GLU A 27 2.22 4.97 -23.41
N TRP A 28 2.13 4.98 -22.06
CA TRP A 28 1.73 6.17 -21.30
C TRP A 28 2.90 7.15 -21.18
N GLN A 29 2.60 8.45 -21.28
CA GLN A 29 3.52 9.51 -20.86
C GLN A 29 3.32 9.78 -19.38
N VAL A 30 4.37 9.59 -18.57
CA VAL A 30 4.27 9.63 -17.12
C VAL A 30 4.80 10.95 -16.57
N SER A 31 3.93 11.76 -15.94
CA SER A 31 4.32 12.87 -15.08
C SER A 31 4.40 12.36 -13.64
N ALA A 32 5.61 12.06 -13.18
CA ALA A 32 5.88 11.47 -11.88
C ALA A 32 6.17 12.55 -10.83
N TYR A 33 5.32 12.65 -9.81
CA TYR A 33 5.44 13.68 -8.77
C TYR A 33 6.16 13.13 -7.53
N SER A 34 7.15 13.88 -7.05
CA SER A 34 7.92 13.56 -5.84
C SER A 34 8.17 14.81 -5.00
N ARG A 35 8.18 14.66 -3.68
CA ARG A 35 8.58 15.73 -2.75
C ARG A 35 10.09 16.00 -2.80
N LYS A 36 10.86 15.00 -3.21
CA LYS A 36 12.31 15.11 -3.39
C LYS A 36 12.61 15.40 -4.86
N LYS A 37 13.64 16.22 -5.12
CA LYS A 37 14.15 16.38 -6.47
C LYS A 37 14.71 15.05 -6.96
N MET A 38 14.12 14.52 -8.02
CA MET A 38 14.60 13.32 -8.69
C MET A 38 15.50 13.73 -9.85
N ARG A 39 16.53 12.94 -10.12
CA ARG A 39 17.41 13.13 -11.29
C ARG A 39 17.00 12.16 -12.39
N GLY A 40 16.95 12.65 -13.62
CA GLY A 40 16.68 11.84 -14.80
C GLY A 40 15.32 12.13 -15.40
N ASP A 41 15.27 13.13 -16.30
CA ASP A 41 14.20 13.24 -17.27
C ASP A 41 14.61 12.39 -18.47
N SER A 42 14.04 11.20 -18.55
CA SER A 42 14.13 10.37 -19.76
C SER A 42 12.71 10.20 -20.30
N SER A 43 12.44 10.76 -21.47
CA SER A 43 11.19 10.42 -22.16
C SER A 43 11.01 8.89 -22.17
N PRO A 44 9.87 8.36 -21.73
CA PRO A 44 8.56 8.98 -21.54
C PRO A 44 8.22 9.37 -20.09
N ILE A 45 9.18 9.50 -19.19
CA ILE A 45 8.97 9.86 -17.77
C ILE A 45 9.49 11.27 -17.53
N GLU A 46 8.62 12.14 -17.01
CA GLU A 46 8.95 13.47 -16.55
C GLU A 46 8.82 13.55 -15.03
N TRP A 47 9.93 13.79 -14.32
CA TRP A 47 9.93 13.95 -12.87
C TRP A 47 9.65 15.39 -12.47
N ARG A 48 8.62 15.58 -11.65
CA ARG A 48 8.21 16.90 -11.13
C ARG A 48 8.35 16.95 -9.62
N GLN A 49 9.09 17.92 -9.15
CA GLN A 49 9.14 18.19 -7.73
C GLN A 49 7.87 18.92 -7.30
N ILE A 50 7.23 18.45 -6.23
CA ILE A 50 6.05 19.08 -5.67
C ILE A 50 6.25 19.32 -4.18
N THR A 51 5.98 20.56 -3.74
CA THR A 51 6.01 20.97 -2.33
C THR A 51 4.65 21.48 -1.91
N LEU A 52 4.27 21.21 -0.68
CA LEU A 52 3.02 21.74 -0.10
C LEU A 52 3.34 22.90 0.86
N PRO A 53 2.50 23.95 0.91
CA PRO A 53 1.36 24.20 0.02
C PRO A 53 1.79 24.40 -1.44
N LEU A 54 0.90 24.13 -2.38
CA LEU A 54 1.15 24.28 -3.81
C LEU A 54 1.36 25.77 -4.15
N ALA A 55 2.58 26.15 -4.51
CA ALA A 55 2.91 27.53 -4.80
C ALA A 55 2.53 27.98 -6.23
N ASN A 56 2.62 27.05 -7.19
CA ASN A 56 2.33 27.33 -8.59
C ASN A 56 1.46 26.21 -9.16
N LEU A 57 0.26 26.55 -9.54
CA LEU A 57 -0.62 25.67 -10.31
C LEU A 57 -0.46 25.97 -11.79
N PRO A 58 -0.50 24.96 -12.68
CA PRO A 58 -0.54 25.21 -14.11
C PRO A 58 -1.79 26.05 -14.44
N SER A 59 -1.63 26.98 -15.38
CA SER A 59 -2.77 27.74 -15.88
C SER A 59 -3.79 26.80 -16.54
N LYS A 60 -5.06 27.12 -16.43
CA LYS A 60 -6.13 26.27 -16.99
C LYS A 60 -5.91 26.05 -18.51
N GLY A 61 -5.69 24.79 -18.89
CA GLY A 61 -5.46 24.39 -20.29
C GLY A 61 -3.97 24.43 -20.72
N GLU A 62 -3.05 24.91 -19.90
CA GLU A 62 -1.61 24.88 -20.19
C GLU A 62 -1.07 23.47 -20.22
N GLU A 63 -1.60 22.60 -19.38
CA GLU A 63 -1.26 21.19 -19.34
C GLU A 63 -2.50 20.32 -19.06
N THR A 64 -2.74 19.33 -19.93
CA THR A 64 -3.83 18.38 -19.73
C THR A 64 -3.29 17.02 -19.30
N ILE A 65 -3.66 16.59 -18.10
CA ILE A 65 -3.37 15.27 -17.55
C ILE A 65 -4.71 14.65 -17.09
N PRO A 66 -5.41 13.93 -18.00
CA PRO A 66 -6.76 13.44 -17.70
C PRO A 66 -6.79 12.24 -16.76
N TYR A 67 -5.70 11.51 -16.64
CA TYR A 67 -5.60 10.29 -15.83
C TYR A 67 -4.62 10.47 -14.69
N TRP A 68 -5.01 10.03 -13.49
CA TRP A 68 -4.16 10.13 -12.31
C TRP A 68 -4.16 8.84 -11.50
N ILE A 69 -3.00 8.54 -10.90
CA ILE A 69 -2.88 7.49 -9.89
C ILE A 69 -2.23 8.11 -8.64
N CYS A 70 -2.87 7.93 -7.49
CA CYS A 70 -2.35 8.35 -6.19
C CYS A 70 -1.97 7.14 -5.35
N LEU A 71 -0.67 6.91 -5.20
CA LEU A 71 -0.05 5.89 -4.34
C LEU A 71 0.48 6.49 -3.03
N ALA A 72 0.32 7.80 -2.85
CA ALA A 72 0.56 8.47 -1.58
C ALA A 72 -0.59 8.14 -0.60
N PRO A 73 -0.39 8.34 0.72
CA PRO A 73 -1.47 8.13 1.68
C PRO A 73 -2.72 8.96 1.30
N ILE A 74 -3.88 8.31 1.21
CA ILE A 74 -5.11 8.94 0.69
C ILE A 74 -5.50 10.23 1.43
N TRP A 75 -5.17 10.36 2.69
CA TRP A 75 -5.49 11.56 3.49
C TRP A 75 -4.70 12.82 3.12
N VAL A 76 -3.66 12.71 2.29
CA VAL A 76 -2.96 13.89 1.75
C VAL A 76 -3.50 14.30 0.37
N LEU A 77 -4.37 13.49 -0.24
CA LEU A 77 -4.90 13.75 -1.57
C LEU A 77 -5.71 15.07 -1.66
N PRO A 78 -6.48 15.49 -0.63
CA PRO A 78 -7.17 16.78 -0.67
C PRO A 78 -6.23 17.97 -0.93
N ASP A 79 -4.99 17.92 -0.48
CA ASP A 79 -4.00 18.98 -0.71
C ASP A 79 -3.62 19.14 -2.20
N TYR A 80 -4.00 18.18 -3.05
CA TYR A 80 -3.71 18.14 -4.49
C TYR A 80 -4.95 18.38 -5.37
N PHE A 81 -6.14 18.54 -4.81
CA PHE A 81 -7.37 18.70 -5.60
C PHE A 81 -7.34 19.86 -6.57
N ASP A 82 -6.75 20.99 -6.19
CA ASP A 82 -6.61 22.15 -7.06
C ASP A 82 -5.67 21.87 -8.24
N LEU A 83 -4.57 21.14 -8.01
CA LEU A 83 -3.68 20.69 -9.08
C LEU A 83 -4.40 19.76 -10.05
N LEU A 84 -5.11 18.76 -9.53
CA LEU A 84 -5.87 17.79 -10.34
C LEU A 84 -6.88 18.52 -11.22
N LYS A 85 -7.61 19.47 -10.66
CA LYS A 85 -8.58 20.30 -11.38
C LYS A 85 -7.92 21.18 -12.43
N ALA A 86 -6.79 21.83 -12.11
CA ALA A 86 -6.04 22.67 -13.06
C ALA A 86 -5.54 21.85 -14.26
N CYS A 87 -5.15 20.60 -14.05
CA CYS A 87 -4.71 19.65 -15.08
C CYS A 87 -5.86 18.99 -15.86
N GLY A 88 -7.13 19.33 -15.59
CA GLY A 88 -8.27 18.77 -16.33
C GLY A 88 -8.47 17.27 -16.12
N ILE A 89 -8.35 16.82 -14.87
CA ILE A 89 -8.54 15.42 -14.52
C ILE A 89 -9.92 14.89 -14.92
N GLN A 90 -9.95 13.65 -15.42
CA GLN A 90 -11.18 12.92 -15.76
C GLN A 90 -11.32 11.64 -14.94
N ARG A 91 -10.21 10.97 -14.63
CA ARG A 91 -10.22 9.72 -13.86
C ARG A 91 -9.04 9.66 -12.89
N ILE A 92 -9.32 9.15 -11.67
CA ILE A 92 -8.30 8.92 -10.65
C ILE A 92 -8.41 7.53 -10.03
N VAL A 93 -7.26 6.86 -9.89
CA VAL A 93 -7.10 5.61 -9.13
C VAL A 93 -6.32 5.92 -7.85
N VAL A 94 -6.83 5.50 -6.70
CA VAL A 94 -6.23 5.85 -5.41
C VAL A 94 -6.02 4.62 -4.55
N LEU A 95 -4.84 4.49 -3.95
CA LEU A 95 -4.60 3.47 -2.92
C LEU A 95 -5.04 3.98 -1.54
N SER A 96 -5.95 3.24 -0.93
CA SER A 96 -6.31 3.28 0.47
C SER A 96 -5.71 2.07 1.21
N SER A 97 -6.40 1.48 2.16
CA SER A 97 -5.98 0.26 2.86
C SER A 97 -7.16 -0.42 3.54
N THR A 98 -7.15 -1.76 3.60
CA THR A 98 -8.06 -2.52 4.46
C THR A 98 -7.89 -2.22 5.95
N SER A 99 -6.80 -1.57 6.35
CA SER A 99 -6.59 -1.07 7.72
C SER A 99 -7.68 -0.13 8.20
N ARG A 100 -8.45 0.50 7.29
CA ARG A 100 -9.62 1.30 7.66
C ARG A 100 -10.70 0.51 8.40
N PHE A 101 -10.74 -0.80 8.23
CA PHE A 101 -11.72 -1.69 8.84
C PHE A 101 -11.18 -2.41 10.09
N THR A 102 -9.87 -2.72 10.10
CA THR A 102 -9.25 -3.56 11.15
C THR A 102 -8.64 -2.77 12.29
N LYS A 103 -8.50 -1.45 12.16
CA LYS A 103 -7.84 -0.61 13.15
C LYS A 103 -8.78 0.34 13.91
N THR A 104 -10.08 0.28 13.64
CA THR A 104 -11.10 1.12 14.31
C THR A 104 -11.12 0.89 15.82
N ASP A 105 -11.01 -0.38 16.24
CA ASP A 105 -11.11 -0.80 17.63
C ASP A 105 -9.75 -1.15 18.25
N SER A 106 -8.65 -0.75 17.60
CA SER A 106 -7.30 -0.99 18.13
C SER A 106 -7.09 -0.25 19.46
N ASN A 107 -6.40 -0.89 20.40
CA ASN A 107 -5.95 -0.27 21.64
C ASN A 107 -4.87 0.82 21.41
N ASP A 108 -4.23 0.86 20.23
CA ASP A 108 -3.26 1.87 19.84
C ASP A 108 -3.96 3.08 19.20
N SER A 109 -3.83 4.25 19.82
CA SER A 109 -4.45 5.50 19.34
C SER A 109 -3.97 5.89 17.94
N LYS A 110 -2.70 5.64 17.60
CA LYS A 110 -2.15 5.92 16.26
C LYS A 110 -2.79 5.03 15.19
N GLU A 111 -3.10 3.79 15.54
CA GLU A 111 -3.80 2.89 14.62
C GLU A 111 -5.24 3.32 14.40
N ARG A 112 -5.96 3.70 15.46
CA ARG A 112 -7.32 4.26 15.33
C ARG A 112 -7.32 5.53 14.50
N GLU A 113 -6.38 6.44 14.76
CA GLU A 113 -6.22 7.65 13.96
C GLU A 113 -5.98 7.34 12.47
N ALA A 114 -5.12 6.37 12.17
CA ALA A 114 -4.88 5.94 10.79
C ALA A 114 -6.15 5.42 10.11
N ALA A 115 -6.98 4.62 10.81
CA ALA A 115 -8.27 4.15 10.29
C ALA A 115 -9.23 5.30 9.99
N VAL A 116 -9.33 6.26 10.91
CA VAL A 116 -10.16 7.47 10.74
C VAL A 116 -9.68 8.30 9.54
N ARG A 117 -8.37 8.51 9.41
CA ARG A 117 -7.76 9.25 8.28
C ARG A 117 -8.01 8.57 6.95
N LEU A 118 -7.90 7.23 6.88
CA LEU A 118 -8.22 6.47 5.67
C LEU A 118 -9.68 6.67 5.28
N ALA A 119 -10.61 6.49 6.22
CA ALA A 119 -12.04 6.66 5.96
C ALA A 119 -12.41 8.10 5.57
N ALA A 120 -11.80 9.10 6.21
CA ALA A 120 -12.01 10.51 5.88
C ALA A 120 -11.47 10.85 4.48
N GLY A 121 -10.27 10.33 4.12
CA GLY A 121 -9.67 10.54 2.80
C GLY A 121 -10.50 9.91 1.68
N GLU A 122 -11.05 8.72 1.88
CA GLU A 122 -11.96 8.11 0.89
C GLU A 122 -13.23 8.94 0.70
N ARG A 123 -13.85 9.43 1.77
CA ARG A 123 -15.03 10.31 1.69
C ARG A 123 -14.72 11.64 1.01
N ALA A 124 -13.58 12.26 1.36
CA ALA A 124 -13.16 13.52 0.74
C ALA A 124 -12.94 13.37 -0.77
N LEU A 125 -12.29 12.28 -1.21
CA LEU A 125 -12.14 11.96 -2.62
C LEU A 125 -13.49 11.80 -3.30
N GLN A 126 -14.37 10.97 -2.74
CA GLN A 126 -15.69 10.69 -3.33
C GLN A 126 -16.51 11.98 -3.50
N THR A 127 -16.66 12.76 -2.44
CA THR A 127 -17.41 14.02 -2.47
C THR A 127 -16.84 15.00 -3.50
N TRP A 128 -15.51 15.14 -3.53
CA TRP A 128 -14.85 16.05 -4.47
C TRP A 128 -15.00 15.56 -5.92
N ALA A 129 -14.80 14.27 -6.17
CA ALA A 129 -14.87 13.70 -7.50
C ALA A 129 -16.29 13.77 -8.09
N GLU A 130 -17.31 13.46 -7.29
CA GLU A 130 -18.72 13.60 -7.67
C GLU A 130 -19.09 15.05 -8.02
N ALA A 131 -18.64 16.02 -7.20
CA ALA A 131 -18.88 17.44 -7.45
C ALA A 131 -18.19 17.97 -8.73
N HIS A 132 -17.12 17.33 -9.18
CA HIS A 132 -16.35 17.74 -10.35
C HIS A 132 -16.50 16.77 -11.56
N GLN A 133 -17.40 15.80 -11.48
CA GLN A 133 -17.64 14.80 -12.53
C GLN A 133 -16.38 14.00 -12.90
N VAL A 134 -15.54 13.70 -11.90
CA VAL A 134 -14.32 12.89 -12.04
C VAL A 134 -14.64 11.44 -11.68
N GLU A 135 -14.27 10.51 -12.53
CA GLU A 135 -14.37 9.09 -12.23
C GLU A 135 -13.32 8.70 -11.18
N TRP A 136 -13.73 8.05 -10.12
CA TRP A 136 -12.84 7.63 -9.05
C TRP A 136 -12.83 6.12 -8.85
N ILE A 137 -11.66 5.55 -8.57
CA ILE A 137 -11.48 4.16 -8.18
C ILE A 137 -10.63 4.13 -6.90
N VAL A 138 -11.09 3.44 -5.86
CA VAL A 138 -10.34 3.24 -4.62
C VAL A 138 -9.96 1.79 -4.47
N PHE A 139 -8.67 1.52 -4.38
CA PHE A 139 -8.15 0.20 -4.02
C PHE A 139 -7.78 0.15 -2.54
N ARG A 140 -8.24 -0.87 -1.84
CA ARG A 140 -7.96 -1.16 -0.44
C ARG A 140 -7.13 -2.43 -0.35
N PRO A 141 -5.81 -2.36 -0.58
CA PRO A 141 -4.97 -3.54 -0.45
C PRO A 141 -4.88 -4.01 1.00
N THR A 142 -4.63 -5.32 1.15
CA THR A 142 -4.16 -5.91 2.39
C THR A 142 -2.67 -5.60 2.59
N LEU A 143 -1.91 -6.42 3.30
CA LEU A 143 -0.48 -6.26 3.50
C LEU A 143 0.25 -6.35 2.14
N ILE A 144 0.75 -5.21 1.63
CA ILE A 144 1.56 -5.18 0.41
C ILE A 144 2.99 -5.61 0.74
N TYR A 145 3.57 -6.51 -0.07
CA TYR A 145 4.95 -6.97 0.06
C TYR A 145 5.69 -7.00 -1.27
N GLY A 146 7.01 -7.16 -1.20
CA GLY A 146 7.88 -7.39 -2.33
C GLY A 146 9.13 -6.51 -2.36
N TYR A 147 10.13 -6.95 -3.07
CA TYR A 147 11.37 -6.23 -3.36
C TYR A 147 12.19 -5.77 -2.13
N GLY A 148 11.98 -6.39 -0.97
CA GLY A 148 12.69 -6.03 0.26
C GLY A 148 12.46 -4.59 0.74
N LYS A 149 11.38 -3.94 0.31
CA LYS A 149 11.09 -2.51 0.59
C LYS A 149 9.84 -2.27 1.45
N ASP A 150 9.04 -3.30 1.69
CA ASP A 150 7.88 -3.19 2.56
C ASP A 150 8.27 -3.12 4.05
N LYS A 151 7.32 -2.66 4.88
CA LYS A 151 7.55 -2.47 6.33
C LYS A 151 7.12 -3.65 7.19
N ASN A 152 6.69 -4.77 6.59
CA ASN A 152 6.18 -5.92 7.32
C ASN A 152 7.04 -7.16 7.06
N ILE A 153 6.95 -7.74 5.86
CA ILE A 153 7.68 -8.95 5.49
C ILE A 153 9.20 -8.69 5.54
N THR A 154 9.62 -7.54 5.02
CA THR A 154 11.02 -7.12 5.04
C THR A 154 11.57 -6.95 6.46
N GLU A 155 10.79 -6.35 7.38
CA GLU A 155 11.24 -6.20 8.78
C GLU A 155 11.30 -7.55 9.51
N ILE A 156 10.36 -8.46 9.25
CA ILE A 156 10.41 -9.84 9.76
C ILE A 156 11.66 -10.54 9.22
N ALA A 157 11.94 -10.43 7.92
CA ALA A 157 13.11 -11.04 7.28
C ALA A 157 14.42 -10.50 7.87
N ARG A 158 14.53 -9.18 8.09
CA ARG A 158 15.69 -8.57 8.76
C ARG A 158 15.87 -9.07 10.19
N PHE A 159 14.78 -9.19 10.93
CA PHE A 159 14.83 -9.72 12.30
C PHE A 159 15.34 -11.17 12.30
N ILE A 160 14.78 -12.02 11.44
CA ILE A 160 15.20 -13.42 11.29
C ILE A 160 16.68 -13.50 10.89
N GLY A 161 17.11 -12.74 9.89
CA GLY A 161 18.50 -12.70 9.43
C GLY A 161 19.48 -12.30 10.52
N ARG A 162 19.05 -11.38 11.43
CA ARG A 162 19.90 -10.90 12.53
C ARG A 162 19.96 -11.83 13.74
N PHE A 163 18.83 -12.43 14.11
CA PHE A 163 18.72 -13.17 15.38
C PHE A 163 18.55 -14.68 15.21
N GLY A 164 18.24 -15.18 14.00
CA GLY A 164 18.07 -16.59 13.71
C GLY A 164 16.79 -17.22 14.27
N PHE A 165 15.91 -16.44 14.89
CA PHE A 165 14.60 -16.87 15.40
C PHE A 165 13.56 -15.77 15.21
N PHE A 166 12.27 -16.09 15.44
CA PHE A 166 11.20 -15.09 15.47
C PHE A 166 10.21 -15.35 16.62
N PRO A 167 9.88 -14.33 17.44
CA PRO A 167 8.93 -14.47 18.52
C PRO A 167 7.49 -14.43 17.99
N LEU A 168 6.70 -15.42 18.35
CA LEU A 168 5.25 -15.46 18.13
C LEU A 168 4.54 -15.13 19.44
N LEU A 169 3.59 -14.21 19.39
CA LEU A 169 2.86 -13.75 20.57
C LEU A 169 1.50 -14.44 20.63
N GLY A 170 1.30 -15.28 21.64
CA GLY A 170 0.14 -16.16 21.73
C GLY A 170 0.22 -17.30 20.71
N ALA A 171 -0.94 -17.72 20.19
CA ALA A 171 -1.03 -18.78 19.18
C ALA A 171 -0.56 -18.33 17.78
N ALA A 172 -0.54 -17.01 17.53
CA ALA A 172 -0.25 -16.40 16.22
C ALA A 172 -1.00 -17.08 15.05
N ALA A 173 -2.24 -17.49 15.31
CA ALA A 173 -3.10 -18.21 14.36
C ALA A 173 -3.93 -17.29 13.47
N GLY A 174 -3.88 -15.97 13.70
CA GLY A 174 -4.64 -15.00 12.90
C GLY A 174 -4.27 -15.07 11.42
N LEU A 175 -5.29 -15.05 10.57
CA LEU A 175 -5.15 -15.22 9.13
C LEU A 175 -4.64 -13.94 8.44
N ARG A 176 -3.84 -14.13 7.40
CA ARG A 176 -3.25 -13.10 6.55
C ARG A 176 -3.49 -13.40 5.08
N GLN A 177 -3.55 -12.34 4.28
CA GLN A 177 -3.58 -12.41 2.81
C GLN A 177 -2.60 -11.38 2.23
N PRO A 178 -1.28 -11.58 2.31
CA PRO A 178 -0.32 -10.65 1.74
C PRO A 178 -0.48 -10.58 0.22
N VAL A 179 -0.49 -9.36 -0.33
CA VAL A 179 -0.60 -9.11 -1.78
C VAL A 179 0.71 -8.55 -2.32
N HIS A 180 1.16 -9.06 -3.46
CA HIS A 180 2.42 -8.61 -4.06
C HIS A 180 2.27 -7.23 -4.71
N ALA A 181 3.32 -6.40 -4.63
CA ALA A 181 3.31 -5.06 -5.19
C ALA A 181 3.05 -5.03 -6.71
N ASP A 182 3.53 -6.03 -7.46
CA ASP A 182 3.25 -6.13 -8.91
C ASP A 182 1.77 -6.38 -9.19
N ASP A 183 1.07 -7.15 -8.36
CA ASP A 183 -0.36 -7.41 -8.55
C ASP A 183 -1.19 -6.14 -8.34
N ILE A 184 -0.77 -5.29 -7.38
CA ILE A 184 -1.38 -3.97 -7.17
C ILE A 184 -1.04 -3.02 -8.33
N ALA A 185 0.21 -3.02 -8.82
CA ALA A 185 0.60 -2.20 -9.96
C ALA A 185 -0.19 -2.58 -11.22
N SER A 186 -0.37 -3.87 -11.50
CA SER A 186 -1.18 -4.36 -12.61
C SER A 186 -2.66 -3.97 -12.47
N ALA A 187 -3.22 -4.05 -11.26
CA ALA A 187 -4.58 -3.58 -10.98
C ALA A 187 -4.74 -2.07 -11.25
N CYS A 188 -3.75 -1.25 -10.84
CA CYS A 188 -3.74 0.18 -11.11
C CYS A 188 -3.73 0.49 -12.62
N LEU A 189 -2.92 -0.23 -13.40
CA LEU A 189 -2.89 -0.08 -14.86
C LEU A 189 -4.24 -0.45 -15.49
N THR A 190 -4.83 -1.57 -15.09
CA THR A 190 -6.13 -2.02 -15.61
C THR A 190 -7.23 -1.01 -15.32
N ALA A 191 -7.19 -0.37 -14.14
CA ALA A 191 -8.19 0.61 -13.73
C ALA A 191 -8.22 1.88 -14.57
N LEU A 192 -7.15 2.19 -15.30
CA LEU A 192 -7.09 3.40 -16.14
C LEU A 192 -8.04 3.32 -17.33
N SER A 193 -8.31 2.12 -17.86
CA SER A 193 -9.09 1.91 -19.07
C SER A 193 -10.41 1.15 -18.87
N SER A 194 -10.69 0.65 -17.68
CA SER A 194 -11.89 -0.15 -17.40
C SER A 194 -13.08 0.73 -17.01
N PRO A 195 -14.13 0.83 -17.84
CA PRO A 195 -15.32 1.61 -17.51
C PRO A 195 -16.15 1.00 -16.36
N VAL A 196 -16.10 -0.31 -16.19
CA VAL A 196 -16.84 -1.03 -15.11
C VAL A 196 -16.37 -0.64 -13.72
N MET A 197 -15.12 -0.19 -13.60
CA MET A 197 -14.50 0.16 -12.31
C MET A 197 -14.78 1.59 -11.84
N ALA A 198 -15.41 2.43 -12.69
CA ALA A 198 -15.67 3.82 -12.35
C ALA A 198 -16.58 3.94 -11.11
N ASN A 199 -16.23 4.86 -10.22
CA ASN A 199 -16.97 5.20 -9.01
C ASN A 199 -17.17 4.01 -8.04
N ARG A 200 -16.13 3.19 -7.93
CA ARG A 200 -16.13 1.98 -7.07
C ARG A 200 -14.89 1.89 -6.20
N ALA A 201 -15.05 1.14 -5.11
CA ALA A 201 -13.97 0.82 -4.20
C ALA A 201 -13.83 -0.71 -4.07
N TYR A 202 -12.61 -1.24 -4.23
CA TYR A 202 -12.33 -2.67 -4.20
C TYR A 202 -11.32 -3.03 -3.12
N ASN A 203 -11.57 -4.13 -2.41
CA ASN A 203 -10.53 -4.74 -1.60
C ASN A 203 -9.61 -5.56 -2.51
N LEU A 204 -8.30 -5.40 -2.32
CA LEU A 204 -7.28 -6.16 -3.06
C LEU A 204 -6.47 -6.98 -2.08
N SER A 205 -6.88 -8.22 -1.86
CA SER A 205 -6.17 -9.15 -0.99
C SER A 205 -5.33 -10.15 -1.81
N GLY A 206 -4.33 -10.78 -1.17
CA GLY A 206 -3.50 -11.80 -1.82
C GLY A 206 -4.28 -13.05 -2.21
N GLY A 207 -3.70 -13.87 -3.08
CA GLY A 207 -4.34 -15.07 -3.63
C GLY A 207 -4.46 -16.23 -2.65
N GLU A 208 -3.87 -16.11 -1.48
CA GLU A 208 -3.82 -17.18 -0.47
C GLU A 208 -4.10 -16.65 0.93
N LYS A 209 -4.85 -17.43 1.72
CA LYS A 209 -5.05 -17.22 3.15
C LYS A 209 -4.10 -18.14 3.91
N LEU A 210 -3.30 -17.57 4.80
CA LEU A 210 -2.33 -18.32 5.61
C LEU A 210 -2.31 -17.75 7.02
N THR A 211 -1.99 -18.58 8.00
CA THR A 211 -1.79 -18.12 9.37
C THR A 211 -0.55 -17.22 9.47
N TYR A 212 -0.50 -16.37 10.49
CA TYR A 212 0.69 -15.56 10.74
C TYR A 212 1.94 -16.44 10.92
N THR A 213 1.79 -17.58 11.58
CA THR A 213 2.84 -18.58 11.77
C THR A 213 3.35 -19.14 10.45
N GLU A 214 2.46 -19.52 9.52
CA GLU A 214 2.83 -20.01 8.19
C GLU A 214 3.53 -18.93 7.37
N MET A 215 3.01 -17.69 7.42
CA MET A 215 3.65 -16.55 6.74
C MET A 215 5.09 -16.37 7.21
N VAL A 216 5.34 -16.37 8.53
CA VAL A 216 6.70 -16.22 9.08
C VAL A 216 7.57 -17.43 8.72
N SER A 217 7.02 -18.66 8.77
CA SER A 217 7.74 -19.87 8.38
C SER A 217 8.22 -19.82 6.93
N ARG A 218 7.40 -19.31 6.00
CA ARG A 218 7.79 -19.13 4.60
C ARG A 218 8.89 -18.07 4.43
N ILE A 219 8.93 -17.03 5.29
CA ILE A 219 10.03 -16.06 5.28
C ILE A 219 11.35 -16.73 5.69
N PHE A 220 11.33 -17.61 6.72
CA PHE A 220 12.52 -18.41 7.07
C PHE A 220 13.02 -19.23 5.90
N LEU A 221 12.12 -19.96 5.23
CA LEU A 221 12.48 -20.80 4.09
C LEU A 221 13.05 -19.98 2.93
N ALA A 222 12.49 -18.81 2.66
CA ALA A 222 13.00 -17.90 1.63
C ALA A 222 14.40 -17.36 1.95
N LEU A 223 14.74 -17.24 3.25
CA LEU A 223 16.08 -16.90 3.74
C LEU A 223 17.04 -18.12 3.80
N ASN A 224 16.62 -19.29 3.29
CA ASN A 224 17.32 -20.58 3.43
C ASN A 224 17.60 -20.97 4.89
N ASN A 225 16.76 -20.57 5.81
CA ASN A 225 16.85 -20.87 7.24
C ASN A 225 15.75 -21.85 7.67
N ARG A 226 16.06 -22.71 8.63
CA ARG A 226 15.03 -23.55 9.27
C ARG A 226 14.17 -22.67 10.18
N PRO A 227 12.81 -22.80 10.16
CA PRO A 227 11.95 -22.06 11.05
C PRO A 227 12.27 -22.28 12.53
N ARG A 228 12.61 -21.22 13.25
CA ARG A 228 12.82 -21.21 14.70
C ARG A 228 11.85 -20.21 15.31
N LEU A 229 10.65 -20.67 15.59
CA LEU A 229 9.56 -19.89 16.14
C LEU A 229 9.51 -20.09 17.64
N ILE A 230 9.55 -19.01 18.42
CA ILE A 230 9.48 -19.04 19.87
C ILE A 230 8.13 -18.48 20.30
N SER A 231 7.23 -19.34 20.75
CA SER A 231 5.94 -18.92 21.27
C SER A 231 6.08 -18.28 22.65
N ILE A 232 5.61 -17.04 22.79
CA ILE A 232 5.59 -16.29 24.03
C ILE A 232 4.13 -16.15 24.46
N PRO A 233 3.73 -16.70 25.62
CA PRO A 233 2.38 -16.54 26.14
C PRO A 233 2.02 -15.05 26.32
N LEU A 234 0.79 -14.67 25.95
CA LEU A 234 0.31 -13.28 26.01
C LEU A 234 0.48 -12.62 27.40
N PRO A 235 0.22 -13.31 28.52
CA PRO A 235 0.45 -12.72 29.86
C PRO A 235 1.94 -12.39 30.11
N ALA A 236 2.83 -13.31 29.74
CA ALA A 236 4.29 -13.10 29.89
C ALA A 236 4.77 -11.95 28.99
N PHE A 237 4.22 -11.83 27.78
CA PHE A 237 4.55 -10.71 26.89
C PHE A 237 4.06 -9.36 27.43
N LYS A 238 2.85 -9.28 27.98
CA LYS A 238 2.32 -8.05 28.58
C LYS A 238 3.20 -7.58 29.75
N LEU A 239 3.62 -8.50 30.61
CA LEU A 239 4.52 -8.19 31.72
C LEU A 239 5.90 -7.73 31.22
N ALA A 240 6.45 -8.40 30.21
CA ALA A 240 7.76 -8.07 29.63
C ALA A 240 7.76 -6.72 28.88
N ILE A 241 6.68 -6.36 28.19
CA ILE A 241 6.58 -5.10 27.45
C ILE A 241 6.73 -3.88 28.36
N ASP A 242 6.12 -3.90 29.53
CA ASP A 242 6.19 -2.75 30.43
C ASP A 242 7.63 -2.53 30.93
N CYS A 243 8.40 -3.60 31.11
CA CYS A 243 9.83 -3.51 31.40
C CYS A 243 10.68 -3.14 30.18
N LEU A 244 10.38 -3.70 29.02
CA LEU A 244 11.14 -3.48 27.78
C LEU A 244 10.96 -2.07 27.21
N ARG A 245 9.82 -1.43 27.43
CA ARG A 245 9.55 -0.04 27.02
C ARG A 245 10.48 0.98 27.67
N LEU A 246 11.14 0.63 28.77
CA LEU A 246 12.17 1.44 29.39
C LEU A 246 13.43 1.52 28.51
N LEU A 247 13.61 0.59 27.57
CA LEU A 247 14.73 0.58 26.64
C LEU A 247 14.31 1.26 25.31
N PRO A 248 15.05 2.26 24.80
CA PRO A 248 14.71 3.02 23.59
C PRO A 248 14.43 2.13 22.36
N LYS A 249 15.11 0.99 22.28
CA LYS A 249 15.03 0.04 21.16
C LYS A 249 13.67 -0.69 21.06
N PHE A 250 12.95 -0.84 22.18
CA PHE A 250 11.69 -1.59 22.26
C PHE A 250 10.48 -0.68 22.50
N ARG A 251 10.68 0.63 22.44
CA ARG A 251 9.64 1.64 22.69
C ARG A 251 8.43 1.55 21.76
N ASN A 252 8.62 0.97 20.58
CA ASN A 252 7.56 0.78 19.58
C ASN A 252 6.86 -0.59 19.67
N TRP A 253 7.27 -1.45 20.59
CA TRP A 253 6.58 -2.71 20.84
C TRP A 253 5.34 -2.43 21.67
N SER A 254 4.19 -2.95 21.23
CA SER A 254 2.91 -2.70 21.87
C SER A 254 2.11 -4.00 22.01
N ALA A 255 1.18 -4.01 22.98
CA ALA A 255 0.23 -5.11 23.11
C ALA A 255 -0.59 -5.32 21.83
N SER A 256 -0.81 -4.27 21.03
CA SER A 256 -1.49 -4.35 19.74
C SER A 256 -0.74 -5.20 18.70
N MET A 257 0.58 -5.36 18.81
CA MET A 257 1.33 -6.31 17.98
C MET A 257 0.91 -7.76 18.26
N ALA A 258 0.74 -8.11 19.53
CA ALA A 258 0.30 -9.44 19.93
C ALA A 258 -1.15 -9.70 19.50
N GLU A 259 -2.02 -8.73 19.68
CA GLU A 259 -3.41 -8.81 19.25
C GLU A 259 -3.49 -9.03 17.74
N ARG A 260 -2.73 -8.27 16.96
CA ARG A 260 -2.68 -8.42 15.50
C ARG A 260 -2.21 -9.80 15.02
N MET A 261 -1.24 -10.43 15.70
CA MET A 261 -0.81 -11.79 15.32
C MET A 261 -1.92 -12.83 15.45
N ASN A 262 -2.93 -12.56 16.29
CA ASN A 262 -4.02 -13.47 16.61
C ASN A 262 -5.37 -13.09 15.99
N GLN A 263 -5.49 -11.91 15.35
CA GLN A 263 -6.70 -11.46 14.66
C GLN A 263 -6.64 -11.79 13.18
N ASP A 264 -7.76 -12.18 12.59
CA ASP A 264 -7.88 -12.38 11.16
C ASP A 264 -7.87 -11.05 10.40
N MET A 265 -6.99 -10.96 9.40
CA MET A 265 -6.87 -9.82 8.49
C MET A 265 -7.03 -10.30 7.05
N ILE A 266 -8.18 -10.89 6.78
CA ILE A 266 -8.57 -11.42 5.48
C ILE A 266 -9.74 -10.61 4.93
N PHE A 267 -9.74 -10.42 3.62
CA PHE A 267 -10.75 -9.63 2.91
C PHE A 267 -11.14 -10.32 1.61
N ASP A 268 -12.41 -10.27 1.31
CA ASP A 268 -12.90 -10.75 0.03
C ASP A 268 -12.53 -9.79 -1.11
N HIS A 269 -12.03 -10.33 -2.21
CA HIS A 269 -11.73 -9.62 -3.45
C HIS A 269 -12.57 -10.13 -4.65
N SER A 270 -13.68 -10.79 -4.38
CA SER A 270 -14.55 -11.37 -5.42
C SER A 270 -15.10 -10.32 -6.39
N GLU A 271 -15.41 -9.11 -5.91
CA GLU A 271 -15.82 -7.99 -6.77
C GLU A 271 -14.69 -7.60 -7.74
N ALA A 272 -13.44 -7.50 -7.26
CA ALA A 272 -12.30 -7.21 -8.11
C ALA A 272 -12.06 -8.31 -9.15
N ARG A 273 -12.23 -9.58 -8.75
CA ARG A 273 -12.15 -10.73 -9.66
C ARG A 273 -13.22 -10.67 -10.75
N ARG A 274 -14.46 -10.37 -10.38
CA ARG A 274 -15.61 -10.30 -11.31
C ARG A 274 -15.47 -9.14 -12.28
N ASP A 275 -15.10 -7.94 -11.81
CA ASP A 275 -15.19 -6.71 -12.57
C ASP A 275 -13.95 -6.48 -13.46
N PHE A 276 -12.78 -6.99 -13.09
CA PHE A 276 -11.55 -6.80 -13.88
C PHE A 276 -10.55 -7.97 -13.81
N ASN A 277 -11.04 -9.18 -13.50
CA ASN A 277 -10.25 -10.41 -13.47
C ASN A 277 -9.02 -10.34 -12.54
N PHE A 278 -9.14 -9.64 -11.40
CA PHE A 278 -8.06 -9.59 -10.43
C PHE A 278 -7.74 -11.00 -9.92
N SER A 279 -6.54 -11.49 -10.26
CA SER A 279 -6.06 -12.82 -9.91
C SER A 279 -4.68 -12.71 -9.27
N PRO A 280 -4.63 -12.36 -7.98
CA PRO A 280 -3.37 -12.16 -7.27
C PRO A 280 -2.65 -13.50 -7.08
N ARG A 281 -1.33 -13.46 -7.11
CA ARG A 281 -0.48 -14.63 -6.86
C ARG A 281 -0.60 -15.13 -5.42
N PRO A 282 -0.36 -16.43 -5.16
CA PRO A 282 -0.19 -16.93 -3.80
C PRO A 282 1.04 -16.29 -3.14
N PHE A 283 1.11 -16.36 -1.81
CA PHE A 283 2.24 -15.81 -1.07
C PHE A 283 3.51 -16.65 -1.30
N CYS A 284 4.36 -16.13 -2.17
CA CYS A 284 5.65 -16.76 -2.50
C CYS A 284 6.74 -15.67 -2.49
N LEU A 285 7.83 -15.93 -1.81
CA LEU A 285 8.96 -15.01 -1.71
C LEU A 285 10.12 -15.51 -2.57
N SER A 286 10.55 -14.66 -3.48
CA SER A 286 11.80 -14.81 -4.22
C SER A 286 12.94 -14.07 -3.53
N LYS A 287 14.18 -14.28 -3.97
CA LYS A 287 15.34 -13.53 -3.46
C LYS A 287 15.17 -12.00 -3.62
N LYS A 288 14.42 -11.56 -4.64
CA LYS A 288 14.15 -10.14 -4.88
C LYS A 288 13.22 -9.51 -3.84
N ASP A 289 12.43 -10.33 -3.15
CA ASP A 289 11.45 -9.88 -2.15
C ASP A 289 12.05 -9.79 -0.75
N LEU A 290 13.29 -10.22 -0.59
CA LEU A 290 14.03 -10.18 0.66
C LEU A 290 14.90 -8.92 0.73
N PRO A 291 15.20 -8.44 1.96
CA PRO A 291 16.17 -7.35 2.11
C PRO A 291 17.55 -7.80 1.64
N GLY A 292 18.23 -6.90 0.90
CA GLY A 292 19.64 -7.10 0.54
C GLY A 292 20.56 -6.93 1.73
#